data_d5fa44053942aaeeddb92e4c74d3c3db
#
_entry.id   d5fa44053942aaeeddb92e4c74d3c3db
#
_cell.length_a   1.000
_cell.length_b   1.000
_cell.length_c   1.000
_cell.angle_alpha   90.00
_cell.angle_beta   90.00
_cell.angle_gamma   90.00
#
_symmetry.space_group_name_H-M   'P 1'
#
loop_
_entity.id
_entity.type
_entity.pdbx_description
1 polymer ?
#
loop_
_entity_poly.entity_id
_entity_poly.type
_entity_poly.pdbx_seq_one_letter_code
_entity_poly.pdbx_strand_id
1 'polypeptide(L)'
;MNSGSLKIGYLPQQTELQRDFPASVKEIVMSGFAGNGVFHPFYSKKEKETARRFAERLGISKLWQCCYRELSGGQQQRVLLARALCASGNLLLLDEPAAALDTEAANEMYELISSVNRDGTAVIMVTHDIKSALKYSNLILKIGNEIFFGTNEEFLQAISEGKESE
;
A
#
# COMPACT_ATOMS: atom_id res chain seq x y z
N MET A 1 22.42 -20.84 -5.21
CA MET A 1 21.26 -19.96 -5.44
C MET A 1 20.55 -19.77 -4.11
N ASN A 2 20.68 -18.59 -3.48
CA ASN A 2 19.95 -18.30 -2.26
C ASN A 2 18.47 -18.13 -2.63
N SER A 3 17.63 -19.08 -2.25
CA SER A 3 16.18 -18.92 -2.27
C SER A 3 15.79 -17.97 -1.11
N GLY A 4 16.03 -16.68 -1.31
CA GLY A 4 15.48 -15.67 -0.43
C GLY A 4 13.96 -15.76 -0.50
N SER A 5 13.30 -16.08 0.60
CA SER A 5 11.85 -16.07 0.65
C SER A 5 11.34 -14.68 0.25
N LEU A 6 10.49 -14.63 -0.76
CA LEU A 6 9.86 -13.38 -1.20
C LEU A 6 9.03 -12.84 -0.04
N LYS A 7 9.42 -11.69 0.49
CA LYS A 7 8.66 -11.00 1.53
C LYS A 7 7.73 -10.00 0.86
N ILE A 8 6.44 -10.25 0.98
CA ILE A 8 5.38 -9.42 0.39
C ILE A 8 4.77 -8.57 1.51
N GLY A 9 4.76 -7.26 1.33
CA GLY A 9 3.94 -6.37 2.13
C GLY A 9 2.53 -6.34 1.55
N TYR A 10 1.52 -6.60 2.36
CA TYR A 10 0.13 -6.59 1.93
C TYR A 10 -0.66 -5.53 2.68
N LEU A 11 -1.36 -4.70 1.93
CA LEU A 11 -2.35 -3.75 2.41
C LEU A 11 -3.72 -4.21 1.90
N PRO A 12 -4.54 -4.82 2.76
CA PRO A 12 -5.90 -5.23 2.40
C PRO A 12 -6.83 -4.03 2.31
N GLN A 13 -7.94 -4.21 1.59
CA GLN A 13 -9.05 -3.28 1.64
C GLN A 13 -9.51 -3.10 3.10
N GLN A 14 -9.62 -1.85 3.54
CA GLN A 14 -9.96 -1.52 4.93
C GLN A 14 -11.43 -1.79 5.22
N THR A 15 -11.71 -2.59 6.23
CA THR A 15 -13.06 -2.82 6.75
C THR A 15 -13.38 -1.89 7.93
N GLU A 16 -14.66 -1.66 8.21
CA GLU A 16 -15.08 -0.82 9.36
C GLU A 16 -14.58 -1.36 10.71
N LEU A 17 -14.57 -2.69 10.88
CA LEU A 17 -14.04 -3.34 12.09
C LEU A 17 -12.55 -3.05 12.32
N GLN A 18 -11.78 -2.88 11.24
CA GLN A 18 -10.36 -2.56 11.34
C GLN A 18 -10.13 -1.09 11.75
N ARG A 19 -11.09 -0.21 11.45
CA ARG A 19 -10.98 1.23 11.80
C ARG A 19 -11.05 1.48 13.30
N ASP A 20 -11.76 0.63 14.04
CA ASP A 20 -11.98 0.81 15.49
C ASP A 20 -10.97 0.05 16.36
N PHE A 21 -9.84 -0.35 15.80
CA PHE A 21 -8.84 -1.16 16.50
C PHE A 21 -8.12 -0.34 17.60
N PRO A 22 -8.16 -0.77 18.89
CA PRO A 22 -7.67 0.01 20.02
C PRO A 22 -6.16 -0.18 20.25
N ALA A 23 -5.33 0.06 19.23
CA ALA A 23 -3.88 0.01 19.32
C ALA A 23 -3.25 1.34 18.94
N SER A 24 -2.05 1.60 19.40
CA SER A 24 -1.28 2.76 18.97
C SER A 24 -0.76 2.59 17.53
N VAL A 25 -0.52 3.70 16.84
CA VAL A 25 0.14 3.72 15.53
C VAL A 25 1.43 2.90 15.55
N LYS A 26 2.23 3.07 16.61
CA LYS A 26 3.47 2.32 16.82
C LYS A 26 3.26 0.81 16.80
N GLU A 27 2.28 0.31 17.53
CA GLU A 27 1.99 -1.12 17.63
C GLU A 27 1.56 -1.69 16.27
N ILE A 28 0.71 -0.95 15.53
CA ILE A 28 0.26 -1.37 14.22
C ILE A 28 1.43 -1.40 13.23
N VAL A 29 2.22 -0.34 13.13
CA VAL A 29 3.36 -0.29 12.20
C VAL A 29 4.38 -1.38 12.53
N MET A 30 4.72 -1.54 13.81
CA MET A 30 5.69 -2.54 14.27
C MET A 30 5.21 -3.98 14.02
N SER A 31 3.89 -4.23 14.05
CA SER A 31 3.33 -5.55 13.76
C SER A 31 3.66 -6.06 12.35
N GLY A 32 4.05 -5.17 11.43
CA GLY A 32 4.53 -5.55 10.10
C GLY A 32 5.75 -6.47 10.12
N PHE A 33 6.58 -6.41 11.15
CA PHE A 33 7.73 -7.30 11.31
C PHE A 33 7.40 -8.68 11.90
N ALA A 34 6.19 -8.87 12.47
CA ALA A 34 5.81 -10.10 13.18
C ALA A 34 5.68 -11.33 12.26
N GLY A 35 5.53 -11.16 10.94
CA GLY A 35 5.38 -12.24 9.96
C GLY A 35 6.66 -13.02 9.64
N ASN A 36 7.79 -12.74 10.25
CA ASN A 36 9.09 -13.34 9.92
C ASN A 36 9.35 -14.72 10.57
N GLY A 37 8.31 -15.42 11.04
CA GLY A 37 8.39 -16.84 11.41
C GLY A 37 9.16 -17.17 12.70
N VAL A 38 9.74 -16.19 13.35
CA VAL A 38 10.44 -16.35 14.64
C VAL A 38 9.65 -15.57 15.68
N PHE A 39 9.33 -16.23 16.79
CA PHE A 39 8.73 -15.55 17.93
C PHE A 39 9.73 -14.53 18.48
N HIS A 40 9.54 -13.26 18.10
CA HIS A 40 10.34 -12.14 18.57
C HIS A 40 9.61 -11.41 19.70
N PRO A 41 9.97 -11.68 20.96
CA PRO A 41 9.39 -10.93 22.08
C PRO A 41 9.81 -9.45 22.07
N PHE A 42 10.89 -9.10 21.36
CA PHE A 42 11.38 -7.73 21.27
C PHE A 42 11.82 -7.38 19.84
N TYR A 43 11.40 -6.21 19.38
CA TYR A 43 11.86 -5.66 18.11
C TYR A 43 13.31 -5.18 18.21
N SER A 44 14.11 -5.50 17.22
CA SER A 44 15.50 -5.06 17.09
C SER A 44 15.62 -3.55 16.90
N LYS A 45 16.80 -2.99 17.12
CA LYS A 45 17.09 -1.57 16.86
C LYS A 45 16.84 -1.22 15.40
N LYS A 46 17.27 -2.08 14.46
CA LYS A 46 17.09 -1.91 13.03
C LYS A 46 15.61 -1.86 12.62
N GLU A 47 14.76 -2.72 13.18
CA GLU A 47 13.31 -2.71 12.90
C GLU A 47 12.66 -1.42 13.40
N LYS A 48 13.02 -0.96 14.61
CA LYS A 48 12.53 0.30 15.17
C LYS A 48 12.93 1.51 14.31
N GLU A 49 14.18 1.55 13.85
CA GLU A 49 14.68 2.60 12.97
C GLU A 49 13.97 2.57 11.60
N THR A 50 13.76 1.37 11.03
CA THR A 50 13.03 1.19 9.77
C THR A 50 11.58 1.66 9.90
N ALA A 51 10.88 1.25 10.97
CA ALA A 51 9.51 1.70 11.22
C ALA A 51 9.40 3.22 11.35
N ARG A 52 10.33 3.85 12.06
CA ARG A 52 10.37 5.33 12.22
C ARG A 52 10.61 6.03 10.88
N ARG A 53 11.53 5.54 10.06
CA ARG A 53 11.80 6.08 8.72
C ARG A 53 10.55 6.01 7.84
N PHE A 54 9.81 4.91 7.85
CA PHE A 54 8.55 4.83 7.12
C PHE A 54 7.48 5.75 7.71
N ALA A 55 7.40 5.87 9.03
CA ALA A 55 6.47 6.80 9.68
C ALA A 55 6.76 8.27 9.31
N GLU A 56 8.03 8.66 9.23
CA GLU A 56 8.45 10.00 8.76
C GLU A 56 8.04 10.21 7.30
N ARG A 57 8.40 9.28 6.44
CA ARG A 57 8.10 9.34 5.01
C ARG A 57 6.61 9.48 4.70
N LEU A 58 5.78 8.78 5.48
CA LEU A 58 4.33 8.78 5.33
C LEU A 58 3.63 9.89 6.13
N GLY A 59 4.39 10.77 6.80
CA GLY A 59 3.86 11.93 7.54
C GLY A 59 3.11 11.57 8.81
N ILE A 60 3.33 10.38 9.39
CA ILE A 60 2.64 9.90 10.59
C ILE A 60 3.50 9.87 11.86
N SER A 61 4.72 10.40 11.83
CA SER A 61 5.64 10.40 12.98
C SER A 61 5.05 11.08 14.21
N LYS A 62 4.31 12.18 14.04
CA LYS A 62 3.67 12.90 15.13
C LYS A 62 2.53 12.12 15.77
N LEU A 63 1.99 11.14 15.05
CA LEU A 63 0.87 10.30 15.48
C LEU A 63 1.33 9.00 16.15
N TRP A 64 2.65 8.82 16.34
CA TRP A 64 3.27 7.56 16.76
C TRP A 64 2.67 6.92 18.02
N GLN A 65 2.24 7.74 18.97
CA GLN A 65 1.63 7.31 20.25
C GLN A 65 0.10 7.45 20.25
N CYS A 66 -0.49 8.02 19.20
CA CYS A 66 -1.95 8.18 19.10
C CYS A 66 -2.63 6.82 18.95
N CYS A 67 -3.86 6.73 19.43
CA CYS A 67 -4.70 5.56 19.20
C CYS A 67 -5.18 5.57 17.73
N TYR A 68 -5.07 4.44 17.06
CA TYR A 68 -5.40 4.30 15.64
C TYR A 68 -6.85 4.69 15.30
N ARG A 69 -7.81 4.31 16.14
CA ARG A 69 -9.23 4.66 15.96
C ARG A 69 -9.53 6.16 16.01
N GLU A 70 -8.62 6.96 16.57
CA GLU A 70 -8.77 8.43 16.68
C GLU A 70 -8.27 9.18 15.45
N LEU A 71 -7.68 8.44 14.48
CA LEU A 71 -7.10 8.99 13.28
C LEU A 71 -8.15 9.20 12.19
N SER A 72 -7.93 10.19 11.32
CA SER A 72 -8.70 10.31 10.07
C SER A 72 -8.48 9.12 9.16
N GLY A 73 -9.41 8.84 8.22
CA GLY A 73 -9.30 7.74 7.28
C GLY A 73 -7.98 7.74 6.49
N GLY A 74 -7.54 8.92 6.01
CA GLY A 74 -6.26 9.07 5.31
C GLY A 74 -5.05 8.78 6.21
N GLN A 75 -5.10 9.21 7.48
CA GLN A 75 -4.05 8.89 8.44
C GLN A 75 -4.01 7.38 8.75
N GLN A 76 -5.18 6.76 8.94
CA GLN A 76 -5.27 5.31 9.14
C GLN A 76 -4.69 4.54 7.96
N GLN A 77 -5.00 4.95 6.74
CA GLN A 77 -4.48 4.30 5.52
C GLN A 77 -2.95 4.43 5.42
N ARG A 78 -2.38 5.58 5.76
CA ARG A 78 -0.92 5.78 5.84
C ARG A 78 -0.26 4.88 6.89
N VAL A 79 -0.93 4.63 8.03
CA VAL A 79 -0.45 3.70 9.07
C VAL A 79 -0.44 2.27 8.54
N LEU A 80 -1.47 1.84 7.82
CA LEU A 80 -1.52 0.50 7.21
C LEU A 80 -0.49 0.34 6.10
N LEU A 81 -0.24 1.37 5.30
CA LEU A 81 0.84 1.38 4.31
C LEU A 81 2.22 1.26 4.99
N ALA A 82 2.45 1.99 6.10
CA ALA A 82 3.69 1.86 6.87
C ALA A 82 3.89 0.44 7.39
N ARG A 83 2.83 -0.19 7.89
CA ARG A 83 2.84 -1.59 8.34
C ARG A 83 3.20 -2.54 7.19
N ALA A 84 2.57 -2.36 6.02
CA ALA A 84 2.85 -3.17 4.84
C ALA A 84 4.31 -3.02 4.38
N LEU A 85 4.86 -1.80 4.41
CA LEU A 85 6.25 -1.52 4.11
C LEU A 85 7.21 -2.19 5.10
N CYS A 86 6.88 -2.24 6.39
CA CYS A 86 7.66 -2.96 7.39
C CYS A 86 7.67 -4.48 7.16
N ALA A 87 6.59 -5.04 6.62
CA ALA A 87 6.49 -6.46 6.26
C ALA A 87 7.19 -6.79 4.93
N SER A 88 7.31 -5.80 4.05
CA SER A 88 7.80 -5.94 2.68
C SER A 88 9.32 -6.20 2.63
N GLY A 89 9.73 -7.04 1.68
CA GLY A 89 11.08 -7.03 1.15
C GLY A 89 11.16 -6.05 -0.03
N ASN A 90 10.75 -6.53 -1.22
CA ASN A 90 10.84 -5.75 -2.47
C ASN A 90 9.50 -5.66 -3.21
N LEU A 91 8.41 -6.18 -2.64
CA LEU A 91 7.10 -6.23 -3.28
C LEU A 91 6.00 -5.79 -2.32
N LEU A 92 5.16 -4.85 -2.78
CA LEU A 92 3.91 -4.46 -2.14
C LEU A 92 2.73 -4.94 -2.98
N LEU A 93 1.74 -5.52 -2.31
CA LEU A 93 0.42 -5.80 -2.86
C LEU A 93 -0.60 -4.90 -2.14
N LEU A 94 -1.28 -4.06 -2.88
CA LEU A 94 -2.22 -3.05 -2.37
C LEU A 94 -3.60 -3.32 -2.94
N ASP A 95 -4.59 -3.48 -2.07
CA ASP A 95 -5.97 -3.72 -2.44
C ASP A 95 -6.80 -2.48 -2.10
N GLU A 96 -7.26 -1.77 -3.13
CA GLU A 96 -8.04 -0.53 -3.03
C GLU A 96 -7.46 0.49 -2.03
N PRO A 97 -6.18 0.90 -2.19
CA PRO A 97 -5.48 1.69 -1.16
C PRO A 97 -6.08 3.08 -0.92
N ALA A 98 -6.94 3.58 -1.80
CA ALA A 98 -7.53 4.91 -1.73
C ALA A 98 -9.09 4.93 -1.75
N ALA A 99 -9.77 3.76 -1.77
CA ALA A 99 -11.22 3.67 -2.00
C ALA A 99 -12.08 4.44 -0.97
N ALA A 100 -11.60 4.62 0.26
CA ALA A 100 -12.36 5.28 1.33
C ALA A 100 -11.87 6.72 1.61
N LEU A 101 -11.08 7.29 0.71
CA LEU A 101 -10.49 8.61 0.86
C LEU A 101 -11.21 9.63 -0.03
N ASP A 102 -11.24 10.90 0.41
CA ASP A 102 -11.57 11.99 -0.48
C ASP A 102 -10.51 12.16 -1.58
N THR A 103 -10.83 12.97 -2.58
CA THR A 103 -9.97 13.13 -3.78
C THR A 103 -8.57 13.65 -3.44
N GLU A 104 -8.42 14.54 -2.46
CA GLU A 104 -7.12 15.10 -2.08
C GLU A 104 -6.28 14.05 -1.36
N ALA A 105 -6.83 13.38 -0.34
CA ALA A 105 -6.16 12.32 0.40
C ALA A 105 -5.83 11.11 -0.50
N ALA A 106 -6.69 10.78 -1.48
CA ALA A 106 -6.43 9.74 -2.47
C ALA A 106 -5.22 10.08 -3.34
N ASN A 107 -5.15 11.30 -3.89
CA ASN A 107 -4.00 11.75 -4.67
C ASN A 107 -2.70 11.71 -3.85
N GLU A 108 -2.72 12.19 -2.62
CA GLU A 108 -1.56 12.11 -1.72
C GLU A 108 -1.13 10.66 -1.48
N MET A 109 -2.09 9.75 -1.30
CA MET A 109 -1.79 8.31 -1.12
C MET A 109 -1.11 7.73 -2.35
N TYR A 110 -1.60 8.01 -3.56
CA TYR A 110 -0.99 7.53 -4.80
C TYR A 110 0.42 8.12 -5.02
N GLU A 111 0.65 9.40 -4.67
CA GLU A 111 1.99 9.99 -4.71
C GLU A 111 2.96 9.31 -3.73
N LEU A 112 2.50 8.96 -2.53
CA LEU A 112 3.30 8.20 -1.56
C LEU A 112 3.66 6.81 -2.10
N ILE A 113 2.69 6.08 -2.67
CA ILE A 113 2.89 4.77 -3.29
C ILE A 113 3.89 4.88 -4.45
N SER A 114 3.71 5.87 -5.33
CA SER A 114 4.61 6.14 -6.45
C SER A 114 6.03 6.45 -5.99
N SER A 115 6.19 7.21 -4.88
CA SER A 115 7.50 7.48 -4.30
C SER A 115 8.20 6.19 -3.84
N VAL A 116 7.46 5.29 -3.20
CA VAL A 116 7.97 3.98 -2.76
C VAL A 116 8.41 3.12 -3.95
N ASN A 117 7.65 3.16 -5.05
CA ASN A 117 8.01 2.44 -6.28
C ASN A 117 9.30 3.00 -6.91
N ARG A 118 9.45 4.34 -6.98
CA ARG A 118 10.69 4.98 -7.48
C ARG A 118 11.93 4.58 -6.70
N ASP A 119 11.80 4.22 -5.42
CA ASP A 119 12.91 3.73 -4.60
C ASP A 119 13.19 2.21 -4.78
N GLY A 120 12.57 1.58 -5.77
CA GLY A 120 12.86 0.21 -6.18
C GLY A 120 11.97 -0.86 -5.54
N THR A 121 10.90 -0.50 -4.83
CA THR A 121 9.89 -1.46 -4.39
C THR A 121 8.90 -1.71 -5.53
N ALA A 122 8.77 -2.95 -5.98
CA ALA A 122 7.72 -3.32 -6.92
C ALA A 122 6.34 -3.17 -6.25
N VAL A 123 5.36 -2.62 -6.99
CA VAL A 123 4.00 -2.43 -6.49
C VAL A 123 3.02 -3.09 -7.43
N ILE A 124 2.16 -3.93 -6.89
CA ILE A 124 0.96 -4.44 -7.54
C ILE A 124 -0.22 -3.83 -6.81
N MET A 125 -1.07 -3.12 -7.54
CA MET A 125 -2.22 -2.43 -6.98
C MET A 125 -3.50 -2.91 -7.67
N VAL A 126 -4.48 -3.31 -6.90
CA VAL A 126 -5.85 -3.56 -7.36
C VAL A 126 -6.66 -2.29 -7.11
N THR A 127 -7.32 -1.77 -8.15
CA THR A 127 -8.20 -0.60 -8.04
C THR A 127 -9.24 -0.61 -9.15
N HIS A 128 -10.40 -0.01 -8.87
CA HIS A 128 -11.43 0.28 -9.85
C HIS A 128 -11.34 1.73 -10.39
N ASP A 129 -10.41 2.53 -9.87
CA ASP A 129 -10.15 3.89 -10.35
C ASP A 129 -9.19 3.87 -11.57
N ILE A 130 -9.77 3.78 -12.75
CA ILE A 130 -9.03 3.74 -14.03
C ILE A 130 -8.17 5.00 -14.21
N LYS A 131 -8.64 6.18 -13.77
CA LYS A 131 -7.89 7.44 -13.93
C LYS A 131 -6.58 7.40 -13.13
N SER A 132 -6.65 6.96 -11.89
CA SER A 132 -5.47 6.80 -11.04
C SER A 132 -4.57 5.67 -11.53
N ALA A 133 -5.14 4.55 -11.99
CA ALA A 133 -4.37 3.48 -12.61
C ALA A 133 -3.55 3.99 -13.80
N LEU A 134 -4.16 4.72 -14.74
CA LEU A 134 -3.48 5.31 -15.89
C LEU A 134 -2.39 6.32 -15.50
N LYS A 135 -2.62 7.10 -14.44
CA LYS A 135 -1.68 8.15 -14.02
C LYS A 135 -0.45 7.59 -13.30
N TYR A 136 -0.62 6.54 -12.48
CA TYR A 136 0.40 6.11 -11.51
C TYR A 136 1.01 4.74 -11.80
N SER A 137 0.47 3.95 -12.75
CA SER A 137 1.03 2.65 -13.12
C SER A 137 1.89 2.72 -14.38
N ASN A 138 2.73 1.70 -14.57
CA ASN A 138 3.49 1.49 -15.81
C ASN A 138 2.82 0.43 -16.70
N LEU A 139 2.16 -0.54 -16.07
CA LEU A 139 1.49 -1.67 -16.71
C LEU A 139 0.09 -1.80 -16.13
N ILE A 140 -0.86 -2.18 -16.97
CA ILE A 140 -2.26 -2.42 -16.62
C ILE A 140 -2.62 -3.86 -16.96
N LEU A 141 -3.21 -4.55 -15.97
CA LEU A 141 -3.93 -5.80 -16.15
C LEU A 141 -5.41 -5.53 -15.87
N LYS A 142 -6.24 -5.48 -16.92
CA LYS A 142 -7.69 -5.43 -16.77
C LYS A 142 -8.25 -6.85 -16.82
N ILE A 143 -9.09 -7.17 -15.86
CA ILE A 143 -9.79 -8.45 -15.76
C ILE A 143 -11.29 -8.17 -15.89
N GLY A 144 -11.94 -8.74 -16.90
CA GLY A 144 -13.37 -8.61 -17.20
C GLY A 144 -13.78 -9.70 -18.16
N ASN A 145 -14.77 -9.43 -19.04
CA ASN A 145 -15.15 -10.36 -20.10
C ASN A 145 -13.97 -10.68 -21.02
N GLU A 146 -13.11 -9.69 -21.25
CA GLU A 146 -11.83 -9.86 -21.91
C GLU A 146 -10.70 -9.46 -20.97
N ILE A 147 -9.58 -10.17 -21.08
CA ILE A 147 -8.37 -9.88 -20.31
C ILE A 147 -7.46 -9.02 -21.17
N PHE A 148 -7.07 -7.86 -20.66
CA PHE A 148 -6.05 -7.00 -21.25
C PHE A 148 -4.80 -6.98 -20.34
N PHE A 149 -3.62 -7.04 -20.95
CA PHE A 149 -2.35 -6.79 -20.26
C PHE A 149 -1.44 -5.99 -21.20
N GLY A 150 -0.97 -4.84 -20.74
CA GLY A 150 -0.11 -3.97 -21.54
C GLY A 150 0.27 -2.68 -20.83
N THR A 151 0.90 -1.78 -21.55
CA THR A 151 1.24 -0.44 -21.09
C THR A 151 -0.01 0.47 -21.04
N ASN A 152 0.14 1.63 -20.39
CA ASN A 152 -0.91 2.65 -20.34
C ASN A 152 -1.29 3.13 -21.75
N GLU A 153 -0.31 3.27 -22.66
CA GLU A 153 -0.53 3.71 -24.05
C GLU A 153 -1.34 2.68 -24.83
N GLU A 154 -0.97 1.41 -24.73
CA GLU A 154 -1.69 0.30 -25.37
C GLU A 154 -3.12 0.16 -24.83
N PHE A 155 -3.31 0.40 -23.52
CA PHE A 155 -4.63 0.38 -22.90
C PHE A 155 -5.53 1.50 -23.43
N LEU A 156 -5.01 2.74 -23.52
CA LEU A 156 -5.75 3.89 -24.07
C LEU A 156 -6.11 3.66 -25.54
N GLN A 157 -5.20 3.08 -26.34
CA GLN A 157 -5.49 2.72 -27.72
C GLN A 157 -6.60 1.66 -27.80
N ALA A 158 -6.55 0.61 -26.98
CA ALA A 158 -7.56 -0.43 -26.95
C ALA A 158 -8.96 0.11 -26.61
N ILE A 159 -9.04 1.07 -25.68
CA ILE A 159 -10.31 1.76 -25.37
C ILE A 159 -10.81 2.57 -26.57
N SER A 160 -9.91 3.36 -27.21
CA SER A 160 -10.29 4.22 -28.33
C SER A 160 -10.75 3.44 -29.56
N GLU A 161 -10.25 2.24 -29.76
CA GLU A 161 -10.63 1.33 -30.86
C GLU A 161 -11.92 0.54 -30.56
N GLY A 162 -12.62 0.82 -29.48
CA GLY A 162 -13.88 0.17 -29.11
C GLY A 162 -13.74 -1.28 -28.62
N LYS A 163 -12.54 -1.68 -28.23
CA LYS A 163 -12.28 -3.01 -27.61
C LYS A 163 -12.70 -3.08 -26.15
N GLU A 164 -13.28 -2.01 -25.61
CA GLU A 164 -14.05 -1.97 -24.38
C GLU A 164 -15.53 -2.02 -24.71
N SER A 165 -16.05 -3.14 -25.10
CA SER A 165 -17.49 -3.35 -25.09
C SER A 165 -17.90 -4.01 -23.79
N GLU A 166 -18.69 -3.23 -22.99
CA GLU A 166 -19.54 -3.62 -21.86
C GLU A 166 -18.88 -4.18 -20.60
#